data_c09313a2bd4b56c7dde24e72dc1a4289
#
_entry.id   c09313a2bd4b56c7dde24e72dc1a4289
#
_cell.length_a   1.000
_cell.length_b   1.000
_cell.length_c   1.000
_cell.angle_alpha   90.00
_cell.angle_beta   90.00
_cell.angle_gamma   90.00
#
_symmetry.space_group_name_H-M   'P 1'
#
loop_
_entity.id
_entity.type
_entity.pdbx_description
1 polymer ?
#
loop_
_entity_poly.entity_id
_entity_poly.type
_entity_poly.pdbx_seq_one_letter_code
_entity_poly.pdbx_strand_id
1 'polypeptide(L)'
;MYLVPIRGTMMHMFVITRQFTFCYGHRLLDHAGKCANLHGHNGTVKIDLRNDQLNSQGMVVDFVDVKNTIGEWIEATLDHRMILQVSDPLVDLLREHGETVLTLPVEPTAENLAKLIYDKAEELGLPVFSVSVWETEQCAAEYRNESCRGE
;
A
#
# COMPACT_ATOMS: atom_id res chain seq x y z
N MET A 1 -38.85 8.64 -35.98
CA MET A 1 -38.65 8.87 -34.57
C MET A 1 -37.17 8.53 -34.27
N TYR A 2 -36.31 9.52 -34.34
CA TYR A 2 -34.86 9.29 -34.19
C TYR A 2 -34.53 9.26 -32.70
N LEU A 3 -34.04 8.15 -32.21
CA LEU A 3 -33.48 8.01 -30.87
C LEU A 3 -32.17 8.80 -30.82
N VAL A 4 -32.19 9.92 -30.06
CA VAL A 4 -30.96 10.66 -29.72
C VAL A 4 -30.17 9.80 -28.75
N PRO A 5 -28.89 9.49 -29.01
CA PRO A 5 -28.06 8.75 -28.06
C PRO A 5 -27.90 9.62 -26.81
N ILE A 6 -28.23 9.04 -25.64
CA ILE A 6 -27.97 9.65 -24.35
C ILE A 6 -26.43 9.80 -24.26
N ARG A 7 -25.93 11.03 -24.30
CA ARG A 7 -24.52 11.33 -24.01
C ARG A 7 -24.26 10.87 -22.58
N GLY A 8 -23.49 9.79 -22.43
CA GLY A 8 -22.97 9.42 -21.13
C GLY A 8 -22.26 10.62 -20.51
N THR A 9 -22.63 10.99 -19.30
CA THR A 9 -21.97 12.06 -18.54
C THR A 9 -20.51 11.65 -18.38
N MET A 10 -19.59 12.43 -18.98
CA MET A 10 -18.16 12.23 -18.76
C MET A 10 -17.89 12.54 -17.28
N MET A 11 -17.59 11.49 -16.51
CA MET A 11 -17.14 11.67 -15.13
C MET A 11 -15.69 12.13 -15.16
N HIS A 12 -15.46 13.36 -14.68
CA HIS A 12 -14.11 13.86 -14.45
C HIS A 12 -13.61 13.32 -13.11
N MET A 13 -12.34 12.93 -13.07
CA MET A 13 -11.71 12.36 -11.88
C MET A 13 -10.33 12.98 -11.70
N PHE A 14 -10.07 13.49 -10.52
CA PHE A 14 -8.72 13.93 -10.12
C PHE A 14 -8.02 12.78 -9.39
N VAL A 15 -6.76 12.56 -9.75
CA VAL A 15 -5.89 11.61 -9.05
C VAL A 15 -4.64 12.35 -8.61
N ILE A 16 -4.28 12.20 -7.36
CA ILE A 16 -3.01 12.65 -6.82
C ILE A 16 -2.19 11.46 -6.36
N THR A 17 -0.87 11.53 -6.50
CA THR A 17 0.05 10.47 -6.09
C THR A 17 0.99 10.99 -5.00
N ARG A 18 1.10 10.27 -3.89
CA ARG A 18 2.13 10.49 -2.90
C ARG A 18 3.03 9.25 -2.81
N GLN A 19 4.35 9.49 -2.78
CA GLN A 19 5.35 8.44 -2.68
C GLN A 19 6.06 8.51 -1.33
N PHE A 20 6.33 7.33 -0.75
CA PHE A 20 7.15 7.14 0.45
C PHE A 20 8.19 6.05 0.18
N THR A 21 9.24 6.03 0.99
CA THR A 21 10.25 4.97 1.00
C THR A 21 10.36 4.41 2.40
N PHE A 22 10.61 3.12 2.51
CA PHE A 22 10.85 2.43 3.78
C PHE A 22 11.80 1.24 3.58
N CYS A 23 12.65 1.01 4.57
CA CYS A 23 13.52 -0.16 4.58
C CYS A 23 12.85 -1.28 5.37
N TYR A 24 12.83 -2.49 4.85
CA TYR A 24 12.30 -3.64 5.57
C TYR A 24 13.05 -4.92 5.23
N GLY A 25 13.02 -5.88 6.14
CA GLY A 25 13.45 -7.23 5.89
C GLY A 25 12.27 -8.17 5.85
N HIS A 26 12.37 -9.24 5.09
CA HIS A 26 11.36 -10.29 5.01
C HIS A 26 11.94 -11.61 4.52
N ARG A 27 11.12 -12.64 4.53
CA ARG A 27 11.25 -13.85 3.73
C ARG A 27 9.87 -14.41 3.42
N LEU A 28 9.80 -15.25 2.41
CA LEU A 28 8.61 -16.01 2.07
C LEU A 28 8.82 -17.46 2.54
N LEU A 29 8.12 -17.85 3.60
CA LEU A 29 8.38 -19.09 4.33
C LEU A 29 8.26 -20.34 3.43
N ASP A 30 7.22 -20.39 2.62
CA ASP A 30 6.92 -21.53 1.75
C ASP A 30 7.47 -21.39 0.32
N HIS A 31 8.38 -20.43 0.07
CA HIS A 31 8.93 -20.20 -1.25
C HIS A 31 10.05 -21.16 -1.59
N ALA A 32 10.03 -21.74 -2.81
CA ALA A 32 11.04 -22.71 -3.25
C ALA A 32 12.39 -22.07 -3.71
N GLY A 33 12.43 -20.73 -3.86
CA GLY A 33 13.60 -20.00 -4.38
C GLY A 33 14.30 -19.16 -3.34
N LYS A 34 15.11 -18.19 -3.81
CA LYS A 34 15.96 -17.34 -2.97
C LYS A 34 15.18 -16.55 -1.91
N CYS A 35 13.92 -16.21 -2.19
CA CYS A 35 13.08 -15.44 -1.27
C CYS A 35 12.71 -16.20 0.03
N ALA A 36 12.99 -17.51 0.13
CA ALA A 36 12.92 -18.25 1.38
C ALA A 36 14.00 -17.83 2.39
N ASN A 37 15.08 -17.19 1.95
CA ASN A 37 16.11 -16.67 2.84
C ASN A 37 15.72 -15.26 3.33
N LEU A 38 16.16 -14.90 4.53
CA LEU A 38 16.03 -13.53 5.01
C LEU A 38 16.76 -12.56 4.08
N HIS A 39 16.07 -11.56 3.62
CA HIS A 39 16.61 -10.49 2.78
C HIS A 39 15.81 -9.21 3.00
N GLY A 40 16.19 -8.12 2.36
CA GLY A 40 15.51 -6.85 2.55
C GLY A 40 15.54 -5.97 1.32
N HIS A 41 14.70 -4.94 1.36
CA HIS A 41 14.53 -3.97 0.30
C HIS A 41 14.48 -2.54 0.84
N ASN A 42 14.95 -1.61 0.03
CA ASN A 42 14.56 -0.21 0.11
C ASN A 42 13.28 -0.04 -0.70
N GLY A 43 12.17 -0.37 -0.07
CA GLY A 43 10.87 -0.34 -0.72
C GLY A 43 10.43 1.09 -1.03
N THR A 44 9.75 1.24 -2.17
CA THR A 44 9.04 2.47 -2.52
C THR A 44 7.56 2.15 -2.59
N VAL A 45 6.74 2.92 -1.90
CA VAL A 45 5.28 2.83 -2.00
C VAL A 45 4.72 4.08 -2.64
N LYS A 46 3.85 3.91 -3.65
CA LYS A 46 3.05 4.97 -4.27
C LYS A 46 1.60 4.76 -3.89
N ILE A 47 0.99 5.81 -3.38
CA ILE A 47 -0.42 5.83 -2.97
C ILE A 47 -1.13 6.83 -3.87
N ASP A 48 -2.08 6.35 -4.66
CA ASP A 48 -2.95 7.14 -5.50
C ASP A 48 -4.26 7.40 -4.76
N LEU A 49 -4.60 8.67 -4.60
CA LEU A 49 -5.85 9.12 -4.00
C LEU A 49 -6.70 9.77 -5.10
N ARG A 50 -8.00 9.50 -5.14
CA ARG A 50 -8.88 10.05 -6.16
C ARG A 50 -10.15 10.67 -5.59
N ASN A 51 -10.64 11.71 -6.27
CA ASN A 51 -11.97 12.26 -6.04
C ASN A 51 -12.49 12.91 -7.34
N ASP A 52 -13.80 12.91 -7.53
CA ASP A 52 -14.47 13.62 -8.62
C ASP A 52 -14.64 15.11 -8.31
N GLN A 53 -14.55 15.49 -7.03
CA GLN A 53 -14.64 16.86 -6.57
C GLN A 53 -13.38 17.28 -5.80
N LEU A 54 -13.05 18.56 -5.93
CA LEU A 54 -11.99 19.20 -5.14
C LEU A 54 -12.59 19.91 -3.92
N ASN A 55 -11.82 19.99 -2.85
CA ASN A 55 -12.20 20.78 -1.68
C ASN A 55 -12.20 22.29 -1.97
N SER A 56 -12.53 23.13 -0.99
CA SER A 56 -12.57 24.59 -1.12
C SER A 56 -11.24 25.25 -1.49
N GLN A 57 -10.14 24.53 -1.36
CA GLN A 57 -8.78 24.96 -1.71
C GLN A 57 -8.32 24.41 -3.08
N GLY A 58 -9.19 23.66 -3.79
CA GLY A 58 -8.89 23.09 -5.08
C GLY A 58 -8.04 21.80 -5.02
N MET A 59 -8.09 21.04 -3.92
CA MET A 59 -7.29 19.83 -3.72
C MET A 59 -8.18 18.59 -3.54
N VAL A 60 -7.68 17.41 -3.95
CA VAL A 60 -8.26 16.10 -3.57
C VAL A 60 -8.07 15.91 -2.07
N VAL A 61 -6.82 15.99 -1.61
CA VAL A 61 -6.36 15.98 -0.21
C VAL A 61 -5.06 16.79 -0.17
N ASP A 62 -4.77 17.45 0.95
CA ASP A 62 -3.46 18.11 1.13
C ASP A 62 -2.36 17.03 1.27
N PHE A 63 -1.24 17.20 0.55
CA PHE A 63 -0.10 16.29 0.66
C PHE A 63 0.53 16.25 2.05
N VAL A 64 0.37 17.31 2.85
CA VAL A 64 0.82 17.34 4.24
C VAL A 64 -0.05 16.41 5.09
N ASP A 65 -1.36 16.41 4.88
CA ASP A 65 -2.29 15.52 5.59
C ASP A 65 -2.01 14.04 5.23
N VAL A 66 -1.74 13.75 3.95
CA VAL A 66 -1.35 12.40 3.52
C VAL A 66 -0.05 11.97 4.22
N LYS A 67 0.93 12.86 4.35
CA LYS A 67 2.17 12.56 5.07
C LYS A 67 1.92 12.29 6.55
N ASN A 68 1.16 13.16 7.22
CA ASN A 68 0.92 13.11 8.66
C ASN A 68 -0.06 11.99 9.07
N THR A 69 -0.65 11.29 8.11
CA THR A 69 -1.51 10.13 8.34
C THR A 69 -0.82 8.85 7.92
N ILE A 70 -1.02 8.43 6.67
CA ILE A 70 -0.48 7.16 6.20
C ILE A 70 1.06 7.15 6.16
N GLY A 71 1.71 8.30 5.91
CA GLY A 71 3.17 8.41 5.90
C GLY A 71 3.76 8.11 7.28
N GLU A 72 3.22 8.70 8.34
CA GLU A 72 3.66 8.44 9.72
C GLU A 72 3.40 6.98 10.13
N TRP A 73 2.29 6.39 9.66
CA TRP A 73 2.02 4.98 9.92
C TRP A 73 3.02 4.06 9.22
N ILE A 74 3.39 4.33 7.96
CA ILE A 74 4.42 3.58 7.23
C ILE A 74 5.75 3.64 8.00
N GLU A 75 6.18 4.84 8.40
CA GLU A 75 7.42 5.04 9.16
C GLU A 75 7.38 4.29 10.50
N ALA A 76 6.30 4.39 11.26
CA ALA A 76 6.19 3.76 12.57
C ALA A 76 6.03 2.24 12.52
N THR A 77 5.41 1.70 11.46
CA THR A 77 4.97 0.30 11.42
C THR A 77 5.81 -0.57 10.49
N LEU A 78 6.25 -0.04 9.35
CA LEU A 78 6.92 -0.82 8.31
C LEU A 78 8.42 -0.51 8.23
N ASP A 79 8.82 0.74 8.46
CA ASP A 79 10.21 1.14 8.29
C ASP A 79 11.12 0.51 9.34
N HIS A 80 12.25 -0.03 8.90
CA HIS A 80 13.23 -0.75 9.74
C HIS A 80 12.62 -1.91 10.54
N ARG A 81 11.66 -2.63 9.94
CA ARG A 81 11.03 -3.82 10.54
C ARG A 81 11.39 -5.08 9.78
N MET A 82 11.47 -6.18 10.53
CA MET A 82 11.36 -7.51 9.95
C MET A 82 9.87 -7.85 9.79
N ILE A 83 9.42 -8.14 8.56
CA ILE A 83 8.02 -8.47 8.26
C ILE A 83 7.95 -9.95 7.90
N LEU A 84 7.24 -10.73 8.71
CA LEU A 84 7.18 -12.19 8.56
C LEU A 84 5.73 -12.68 8.65
N GLN A 85 5.47 -13.84 8.07
CA GLN A 85 4.21 -14.54 8.31
C GLN A 85 4.14 -14.97 9.78
N VAL A 86 2.96 -14.89 10.39
CA VAL A 86 2.76 -15.16 11.83
C VAL A 86 3.20 -16.57 12.24
N SER A 87 3.16 -17.55 11.33
CA SER A 87 3.60 -18.94 11.57
C SER A 87 5.10 -19.18 11.36
N ASP A 88 5.84 -18.15 10.95
CA ASP A 88 7.27 -18.29 10.71
C ASP A 88 8.03 -18.58 12.03
N PRO A 89 8.78 -19.70 12.14
CA PRO A 89 9.51 -20.05 13.35
C PRO A 89 10.59 -19.04 13.75
N LEU A 90 10.99 -18.12 12.87
CA LEU A 90 11.93 -17.05 13.20
C LEU A 90 11.29 -15.91 13.99
N VAL A 91 9.97 -15.79 14.04
CA VAL A 91 9.28 -14.70 14.73
C VAL A 91 9.70 -14.62 16.20
N ASP A 92 9.57 -15.73 16.91
CA ASP A 92 9.88 -15.79 18.35
C ASP A 92 11.39 -15.64 18.58
N LEU A 93 12.21 -16.29 17.77
CA LEU A 93 13.66 -16.19 17.87
C LEU A 93 14.17 -14.76 17.73
N LEU A 94 13.68 -14.03 16.73
CA LEU A 94 14.08 -12.64 16.51
C LEU A 94 13.61 -11.73 17.64
N ARG A 95 12.38 -11.91 18.13
CA ARG A 95 11.85 -11.16 19.28
C ARG A 95 12.63 -11.40 20.55
N GLU A 96 13.04 -12.66 20.84
CA GLU A 96 13.89 -13.01 21.96
C GLU A 96 15.27 -12.31 21.90
N HIS A 97 15.75 -12.00 20.71
CA HIS A 97 16.99 -11.24 20.50
C HIS A 97 16.79 -9.74 20.39
N GLY A 98 15.58 -9.24 20.68
CA GLY A 98 15.28 -7.80 20.76
C GLY A 98 14.91 -7.16 19.41
N GLU A 99 14.73 -7.96 18.36
CA GLU A 99 14.34 -7.44 17.04
C GLU A 99 12.84 -7.07 17.01
N THR A 100 12.53 -6.01 16.27
CA THR A 100 11.14 -5.61 16.05
C THR A 100 10.56 -6.33 14.85
N VAL A 101 9.62 -7.25 15.08
CA VAL A 101 9.00 -8.07 14.05
C VAL A 101 7.54 -7.71 13.90
N LEU A 102 7.16 -7.26 12.71
CA LEU A 102 5.77 -7.16 12.28
C LEU A 102 5.32 -8.54 11.74
N THR A 103 4.22 -9.07 12.23
CA THR A 103 3.68 -10.32 11.73
C THR A 103 2.42 -10.10 10.90
N LEU A 104 2.32 -10.81 9.78
CA LEU A 104 1.14 -10.85 8.92
C LEU A 104 0.50 -12.24 8.94
N PRO A 105 -0.82 -12.36 8.76
CA PRO A 105 -1.49 -13.66 8.64
C PRO A 105 -1.19 -14.37 7.31
N VAL A 106 -0.52 -13.70 6.39
CA VAL A 106 -0.16 -14.14 5.04
C VAL A 106 1.32 -13.89 4.77
N GLU A 107 1.87 -14.46 3.70
CA GLU A 107 3.23 -14.19 3.25
C GLU A 107 3.44 -12.70 2.97
N PRO A 108 4.55 -12.09 3.42
CA PRO A 108 4.84 -10.67 3.23
C PRO A 108 5.36 -10.36 1.83
N THR A 109 4.57 -10.71 0.81
CA THR A 109 4.86 -10.37 -0.59
C THR A 109 4.54 -8.90 -0.87
N ALA A 110 5.05 -8.36 -1.97
CA ALA A 110 4.76 -6.99 -2.40
C ALA A 110 3.25 -6.75 -2.56
N GLU A 111 2.50 -7.77 -3.05
CA GLU A 111 1.05 -7.72 -3.21
C GLU A 111 0.33 -7.58 -1.86
N ASN A 112 0.74 -8.39 -0.88
CA ASN A 112 0.14 -8.36 0.46
C ASN A 112 0.53 -7.09 1.23
N LEU A 113 1.73 -6.57 1.02
CA LEU A 113 2.15 -5.27 1.56
C LEU A 113 1.35 -4.12 0.91
N ALA A 114 1.14 -4.15 -0.41
CA ALA A 114 0.33 -3.16 -1.09
C ALA A 114 -1.11 -3.16 -0.56
N LYS A 115 -1.70 -4.35 -0.37
CA LYS A 115 -3.03 -4.49 0.23
C LYS A 115 -3.09 -3.98 1.67
N LEU A 116 -2.11 -4.32 2.49
CA LEU A 116 -2.02 -3.86 3.89
C LEU A 116 -2.01 -2.33 3.98
N ILE A 117 -1.20 -1.67 3.13
CA ILE A 117 -1.10 -0.21 3.10
C ILE A 117 -2.40 0.40 2.56
N TYR A 118 -3.03 -0.23 1.55
CA TYR A 118 -4.31 0.20 1.02
C TYR A 118 -5.40 0.17 2.09
N ASP A 119 -5.57 -0.97 2.77
CA ASP A 119 -6.59 -1.14 3.81
C ASP A 119 -6.37 -0.12 4.95
N LYS A 120 -5.12 0.16 5.29
CA LYS A 120 -4.78 1.17 6.31
C LYS A 120 -5.09 2.60 5.85
N ALA A 121 -4.78 2.94 4.61
CA ALA A 121 -5.11 4.25 4.06
C ALA A 121 -6.63 4.49 4.04
N GLU A 122 -7.41 3.46 3.70
CA GLU A 122 -8.88 3.50 3.74
C GLU A 122 -9.40 3.66 5.19
N GLU A 123 -8.85 2.89 6.14
CA GLU A 123 -9.17 3.02 7.58
C GLU A 123 -8.90 4.43 8.12
N LEU A 124 -7.83 5.08 7.64
CA LEU A 124 -7.48 6.45 7.99
C LEU A 124 -8.34 7.51 7.28
N GLY A 125 -9.32 7.10 6.48
CA GLY A 125 -10.27 7.98 5.81
C GLY A 125 -9.74 8.65 4.54
N LEU A 126 -8.61 8.17 3.98
CA LEU A 126 -8.09 8.68 2.72
C LEU A 126 -8.90 8.11 1.53
N PRO A 127 -9.20 8.90 0.49
CA PRO A 127 -9.90 8.42 -0.70
C PRO A 127 -8.95 7.62 -1.61
N VAL A 128 -8.42 6.52 -1.07
CA VAL A 128 -7.42 5.68 -1.74
C VAL A 128 -8.01 5.01 -2.99
N PHE A 129 -7.26 5.07 -4.07
CA PHE A 129 -7.59 4.41 -5.34
C PHE A 129 -6.74 3.18 -5.59
N SER A 130 -5.44 3.33 -5.48
CA SER A 130 -4.50 2.22 -5.60
C SER A 130 -3.28 2.44 -4.72
N VAL A 131 -2.61 1.34 -4.39
CA VAL A 131 -1.31 1.34 -3.74
C VAL A 131 -0.39 0.41 -4.51
N SER A 132 0.77 0.93 -4.91
CA SER A 132 1.83 0.13 -5.53
C SER A 132 3.05 0.06 -4.61
N VAL A 133 3.57 -1.15 -4.39
CA VAL A 133 4.80 -1.40 -3.64
C VAL A 133 5.88 -1.89 -4.60
N TRP A 134 6.99 -1.18 -4.65
CA TRP A 134 8.18 -1.48 -5.44
C TRP A 134 9.27 -2.02 -4.52
N GLU A 135 9.67 -3.27 -4.72
CA GLU A 135 10.80 -3.87 -4.01
C GLU A 135 12.14 -3.47 -4.63
N THR A 136 12.14 -3.31 -5.94
CA THR A 136 13.26 -2.85 -6.75
C THR A 136 12.77 -1.88 -7.81
N GLU A 137 13.67 -1.23 -8.54
CA GLU A 137 13.29 -0.38 -9.68
C GLU A 137 12.56 -1.12 -10.82
N GLN A 138 12.63 -2.45 -10.82
CA GLN A 138 12.10 -3.30 -11.90
C GLN A 138 10.89 -4.13 -11.49
N CYS A 139 10.60 -4.26 -10.21
CA CYS A 139 9.57 -5.16 -9.69
C CYS A 139 8.62 -4.41 -8.75
N ALA A 140 7.35 -4.41 -9.09
CA ALA A 140 6.30 -3.83 -8.26
C ALA A 140 5.04 -4.68 -8.29
N ALA A 141 4.26 -4.59 -7.23
CA ALA A 141 2.88 -5.05 -7.17
C ALA A 141 1.94 -3.89 -6.89
N GLU A 142 0.78 -3.91 -7.49
CA GLU A 142 -0.28 -2.92 -7.24
C GLU A 142 -1.54 -3.61 -6.70
N TYR A 143 -2.11 -3.03 -5.67
CA TYR A 143 -3.44 -3.38 -5.18
C TYR A 143 -4.41 -2.21 -5.35
N ARG A 144 -5.61 -2.50 -5.86
CA ARG A 144 -6.76 -1.60 -5.92
C ARG A 144 -8.05 -2.37 -5.71
N ASN A 145 -9.01 -1.73 -5.09
CA ASN A 145 -10.35 -2.31 -4.93
C ASN A 145 -11.24 -1.83 -6.10
N GLU A 146 -11.70 -2.77 -6.93
CA GLU A 146 -12.57 -2.45 -8.08
C GLU A 146 -14.03 -2.20 -7.68
N SER A 147 -14.43 -2.44 -6.44
CA SER A 147 -15.79 -2.23 -5.97
C SER A 147 -16.23 -0.76 -5.92
N CYS A 148 -15.35 0.18 -6.27
CA CYS A 148 -15.66 1.60 -6.45
C CYS A 148 -16.06 1.98 -7.89
N ARG A 149 -16.42 1.04 -8.74
CA ARG A 149 -17.16 1.37 -9.97
C ARG A 149 -18.59 1.60 -9.56
N GLY A 150 -18.92 2.89 -9.35
CA GLY A 150 -20.30 3.31 -9.05
C GLY A 150 -21.28 2.71 -10.07
N GLU A 151 -22.36 2.15 -9.53
CA GLU A 151 -23.60 1.91 -10.23
C GLU A 151 -24.17 3.21 -10.81
#